data_f4702899a7f1a18705a44ba88ae07f01
#
_entry.id   f4702899a7f1a18705a44ba88ae07f01
#
_cell.length_a   1.000
_cell.length_b   1.000
_cell.length_c   1.000
_cell.angle_alpha   90.00
_cell.angle_beta   90.00
_cell.angle_gamma   90.00
#
_symmetry.space_group_name_H-M   'P 1'
#
loop_
_entity.id
_entity.type
_entity.pdbx_description
1 polymer ?
#
loop_
_entity_poly.entity_id
_entity_poly.type
_entity_poly.pdbx_seq_one_letter_code
_entity_poly.pdbx_strand_id
1 'polypeptide(L)'
;MKILSVVGKADKRLITYPLMHVLAFTGKTIVITDDVTYRHLYKGFANSGEIHDISIRIIPDLDSGKIAKITHELSEAAETEYDFCLFITDIHRCENADATLCVCAKSKSFLGTKIEEFSEKEPKAFKTFISIGSINKKEWKTLGVMPILWTPARFTYIYECEERKTLIPFHDKEILNVIGTAFLKELNITPKTLLQVSKRKLN
;
A
#
# COMPACT_ATOMS: atom_id res chain seq x y z
N MET A 1 -1.01 16.79 6.94
CA MET A 1 -1.10 15.61 6.06
C MET A 1 0.04 14.65 6.37
N LYS A 2 -0.21 13.34 6.47
CA LYS A 2 0.81 12.28 6.59
C LYS A 2 1.08 11.65 5.23
N ILE A 3 2.34 11.36 4.94
CA ILE A 3 2.77 10.79 3.67
C ILE A 3 3.18 9.33 3.88
N LEU A 4 2.44 8.43 3.25
CA LEU A 4 2.69 6.99 3.29
C LEU A 4 3.17 6.52 1.91
N SER A 5 4.06 5.54 1.86
CA SER A 5 4.59 5.00 0.62
C SER A 5 4.55 3.47 0.61
N VAL A 6 4.05 2.89 -0.49
CA VAL A 6 4.12 1.45 -0.76
C VAL A 6 4.84 1.25 -2.09
N VAL A 7 6.02 0.65 -2.04
CA VAL A 7 6.90 0.52 -3.19
C VAL A 7 7.22 -0.94 -3.49
N GLY A 8 7.55 -1.24 -4.73
CA GLY A 8 7.98 -2.58 -5.15
C GLY A 8 7.27 -3.09 -6.39
N LYS A 9 7.86 -4.08 -7.04
CA LYS A 9 7.37 -4.64 -8.31
C LYS A 9 6.33 -5.76 -8.16
N ALA A 10 6.04 -6.20 -6.93
CA ALA A 10 4.97 -7.17 -6.71
C ALA A 10 3.60 -6.54 -6.85
N ASP A 11 2.57 -7.35 -7.05
CA ASP A 11 1.19 -6.89 -6.99
C ASP A 11 0.87 -6.37 -5.58
N LYS A 12 0.80 -5.05 -5.46
CA LYS A 12 0.61 -4.35 -4.19
C LYS A 12 -0.84 -4.33 -3.70
N ARG A 13 -1.81 -4.64 -4.59
CA ARG A 13 -3.26 -4.56 -4.29
C ARG A 13 -3.65 -5.40 -3.08
N LEU A 14 -2.96 -6.53 -2.87
CA LEU A 14 -3.16 -7.39 -1.70
C LEU A 14 -2.97 -6.67 -0.35
N ILE A 15 -2.14 -5.63 -0.32
CA ILE A 15 -1.86 -4.84 0.88
C ILE A 15 -2.53 -3.48 0.80
N THR A 16 -2.49 -2.85 -0.37
CA THR A 16 -2.96 -1.48 -0.53
C THR A 16 -4.47 -1.37 -0.47
N TYR A 17 -5.25 -2.34 -0.97
CA TYR A 17 -6.72 -2.31 -0.82
C TYR A 17 -7.15 -2.42 0.65
N PRO A 18 -6.62 -3.37 1.46
CA PRO A 18 -6.81 -3.35 2.90
C PRO A 18 -6.35 -2.06 3.60
N LEU A 19 -5.19 -1.52 3.21
CA LEU A 19 -4.70 -0.25 3.76
C LEU A 19 -5.64 0.91 3.43
N MET A 20 -6.08 1.03 2.17
CA MET A 20 -7.04 2.03 1.73
C MET A 20 -8.37 1.89 2.49
N HIS A 21 -8.84 0.65 2.72
CA HIS A 21 -10.02 0.40 3.55
C HIS A 21 -9.86 0.99 4.97
N VAL A 22 -8.70 0.80 5.59
CA VAL A 22 -8.40 1.39 6.92
C VAL A 22 -8.35 2.92 6.84
N LEU A 23 -7.68 3.47 5.82
CA LEU A 23 -7.55 4.91 5.62
C LEU A 23 -8.91 5.60 5.47
N ALA A 24 -9.86 4.99 4.76
CA ALA A 24 -11.23 5.51 4.61
C ALA A 24 -11.99 5.71 5.95
N PHE A 25 -11.56 5.04 7.01
CA PHE A 25 -12.11 5.25 8.37
C PHE A 25 -11.28 6.18 9.23
N THR A 26 -10.06 6.52 8.82
CA THR A 26 -9.12 7.31 9.64
C THR A 26 -8.99 8.76 9.17
N GLY A 27 -9.32 9.04 7.91
CA GLY A 27 -9.27 10.40 7.38
C GLY A 27 -9.35 10.45 5.86
N LYS A 28 -9.52 11.65 5.32
CA LYS A 28 -9.59 11.89 3.90
C LYS A 28 -8.24 11.61 3.25
N THR A 29 -8.23 10.80 2.21
CA THR A 29 -6.99 10.27 1.64
C THR A 29 -6.89 10.54 0.15
N ILE A 30 -5.69 10.92 -0.32
CA ILE A 30 -5.34 10.89 -1.73
C ILE A 30 -4.37 9.75 -2.00
N VAL A 31 -4.67 8.92 -2.99
CA VAL A 31 -3.80 7.86 -3.51
C VAL A 31 -3.21 8.31 -4.84
N ILE A 32 -1.89 8.23 -4.96
CA ILE A 32 -1.15 8.59 -6.17
C ILE A 32 -0.36 7.36 -6.61
N THR A 33 -0.59 6.92 -7.83
CA THR A 33 0.02 5.68 -8.35
C THR A 33 0.31 5.79 -9.84
N ASP A 34 1.29 5.04 -10.32
CA ASP A 34 1.56 4.77 -11.74
C ASP A 34 0.88 3.47 -12.23
N ASP A 35 0.34 2.67 -11.31
CA ASP A 35 -0.33 1.41 -11.63
C ASP A 35 -1.76 1.63 -12.13
N VAL A 36 -1.96 1.41 -13.42
CA VAL A 36 -3.26 1.58 -14.10
C VAL A 36 -4.34 0.60 -13.61
N THR A 37 -3.96 -0.48 -12.93
CA THR A 37 -4.94 -1.46 -12.42
C THR A 37 -5.86 -0.88 -11.34
N TYR A 38 -5.44 0.19 -10.66
CA TYR A 38 -6.27 0.89 -9.69
C TYR A 38 -7.53 1.54 -10.29
N ARG A 39 -7.61 1.70 -11.64
CA ARG A 39 -8.84 2.09 -12.32
C ARG A 39 -10.00 1.12 -12.07
N HIS A 40 -9.69 -0.13 -11.79
CA HIS A 40 -10.70 -1.15 -11.51
C HIS A 40 -11.50 -0.89 -10.23
N LEU A 41 -11.01 -0.03 -9.31
CA LEU A 41 -11.71 0.30 -8.08
C LEU A 41 -12.84 1.34 -8.25
N TYR A 42 -12.85 2.12 -9.31
CA TYR A 42 -13.85 3.15 -9.52
C TYR A 42 -14.51 3.06 -10.90
N LYS A 43 -15.62 3.78 -11.09
CA LYS A 43 -16.35 3.78 -12.37
C LYS A 43 -15.67 4.75 -13.34
N GLY A 44 -15.40 4.29 -14.55
CA GLY A 44 -14.86 5.11 -15.64
C GLY A 44 -13.44 4.72 -16.05
N PHE A 45 -12.94 5.39 -17.10
CA PHE A 45 -11.63 5.15 -17.70
C PHE A 45 -10.64 6.31 -17.46
N ALA A 46 -11.04 7.30 -16.67
CA ALA A 46 -10.20 8.44 -16.35
C ALA A 46 -8.98 8.06 -15.50
N ASN A 47 -7.95 8.90 -15.52
CA ASN A 47 -6.77 8.75 -14.65
C ASN A 47 -7.03 9.25 -13.21
N SER A 48 -8.26 9.64 -12.90
CA SER A 48 -8.67 10.04 -11.55
C SER A 48 -10.07 9.53 -11.26
N GLY A 49 -10.31 9.18 -10.02
CA GLY A 49 -11.61 8.71 -9.53
C GLY A 49 -11.67 8.77 -8.01
N GLU A 50 -12.84 8.49 -7.49
CA GLU A 50 -13.10 8.48 -6.05
C GLU A 50 -13.77 7.19 -5.64
N ILE A 51 -13.41 6.72 -4.46
CA ILE A 51 -14.02 5.58 -3.80
C ILE A 51 -14.09 5.88 -2.30
N HIS A 52 -15.30 6.04 -1.77
CA HIS A 52 -15.53 6.54 -0.42
C HIS A 52 -14.82 7.90 -0.21
N ASP A 53 -14.09 8.10 0.87
CA ASP A 53 -13.31 9.32 1.17
C ASP A 53 -11.87 9.25 0.62
N ILE A 54 -11.65 8.46 -0.43
CA ILE A 54 -10.36 8.26 -1.07
C ILE A 54 -10.40 8.77 -2.50
N SER A 55 -9.61 9.80 -2.79
CA SER A 55 -9.33 10.25 -4.15
C SER A 55 -8.18 9.44 -4.74
N ILE A 56 -8.32 8.90 -5.94
CA ILE A 56 -7.28 8.13 -6.63
C ILE A 56 -6.84 8.93 -7.87
N ARG A 57 -5.53 9.14 -8.00
CA ARG A 57 -4.90 9.75 -9.18
C ARG A 57 -3.85 8.80 -9.76
N ILE A 58 -4.04 8.43 -11.03
CA ILE A 58 -3.10 7.59 -11.78
C ILE A 58 -2.25 8.52 -12.64
N ILE A 59 -0.96 8.53 -12.39
CA ILE A 59 0.01 9.39 -13.07
C ILE A 59 0.99 8.49 -13.81
N PRO A 60 0.86 8.32 -15.13
CA PRO A 60 1.81 7.53 -15.91
C PRO A 60 3.24 8.06 -15.76
N ASP A 61 4.18 7.13 -15.74
CA ASP A 61 5.63 7.44 -15.62
C ASP A 61 5.95 8.29 -14.37
N LEU A 62 5.38 7.91 -13.23
CA LEU A 62 5.60 8.56 -11.95
C LEU A 62 7.05 8.32 -11.49
N ASP A 63 7.88 9.35 -11.59
CA ASP A 63 9.28 9.35 -11.16
C ASP A 63 9.48 10.13 -9.85
N SER A 64 10.68 10.09 -9.31
CA SER A 64 11.04 10.79 -8.06
C SER A 64 10.84 12.30 -8.14
N GLY A 65 11.08 12.92 -9.31
CA GLY A 65 10.87 14.34 -9.52
C GLY A 65 9.40 14.74 -9.49
N LYS A 66 8.53 13.94 -10.15
CA LYS A 66 7.07 14.12 -10.08
C LYS A 66 6.54 13.90 -8.66
N ILE A 67 7.03 12.88 -7.96
CA ILE A 67 6.67 12.62 -6.57
C ILE A 67 7.03 13.82 -5.68
N ALA A 68 8.26 14.34 -5.79
CA ALA A 68 8.69 15.50 -5.01
C ALA A 68 7.85 16.75 -5.30
N LYS A 69 7.54 17.01 -6.58
CA LYS A 69 6.67 18.11 -6.98
C LYS A 69 5.26 18.01 -6.42
N ILE A 70 4.62 16.83 -6.55
CA ILE A 70 3.28 16.58 -6.02
C ILE A 70 3.26 16.71 -4.50
N THR A 71 4.28 16.16 -3.82
CA THR A 71 4.42 16.29 -2.36
C THR A 71 4.50 17.74 -1.92
N HIS A 72 5.26 18.55 -2.65
CA HIS A 72 5.39 19.99 -2.40
C HIS A 72 4.04 20.71 -2.61
N GLU A 73 3.40 20.49 -3.76
CA GLU A 73 2.09 21.10 -4.07
C GLU A 73 1.03 20.76 -3.02
N LEU A 74 0.96 19.49 -2.58
CA LEU A 74 0.02 19.05 -1.55
C LEU A 74 0.36 19.62 -0.16
N SER A 75 1.63 19.91 0.12
CA SER A 75 2.06 20.48 1.40
C SER A 75 1.88 22.00 1.49
N GLU A 76 1.95 22.70 0.35
CA GLU A 76 1.78 24.16 0.26
C GLU A 76 0.32 24.60 0.14
N ALA A 77 -0.59 23.70 -0.24
CA ALA A 77 -2.00 23.99 -0.24
C ALA A 77 -2.43 24.42 1.18
N ALA A 78 -2.79 25.69 1.34
CA ALA A 78 -3.00 26.38 2.63
C ALA A 78 -4.09 25.73 3.50
N GLU A 79 -4.93 24.90 2.89
CA GLU A 79 -5.84 23.96 3.56
C GLU A 79 -5.65 22.61 2.88
N THR A 80 -4.79 21.77 3.43
CA THR A 80 -4.66 20.40 2.93
C THR A 80 -6.00 19.70 3.10
N GLU A 81 -6.67 19.48 1.98
CA GLU A 81 -7.97 18.79 1.93
C GLU A 81 -7.84 17.33 2.41
N TYR A 82 -6.60 16.82 2.56
CA TYR A 82 -6.31 15.42 2.85
C TYR A 82 -5.52 15.25 4.16
N ASP A 83 -5.93 14.26 4.95
CA ASP A 83 -5.20 13.80 6.14
C ASP A 83 -4.00 12.93 5.76
N PHE A 84 -4.16 12.14 4.69
CA PHE A 84 -3.16 11.19 4.21
C PHE A 84 -2.91 11.34 2.69
N CYS A 85 -1.64 11.19 2.30
CA CYS A 85 -1.21 10.96 0.93
C CYS A 85 -0.53 9.59 0.85
N LEU A 86 -1.09 8.66 0.05
CA LEU A 86 -0.54 7.33 -0.17
C LEU A 86 0.06 7.22 -1.57
N PHE A 87 1.38 7.16 -1.66
CA PHE A 87 2.10 6.85 -2.89
C PHE A 87 2.23 5.34 -3.08
N ILE A 88 1.85 4.84 -4.26
CA ILE A 88 1.96 3.42 -4.64
C ILE A 88 2.73 3.37 -5.95
N THR A 89 3.99 2.91 -5.92
CA THR A 89 4.87 2.92 -7.08
C THR A 89 5.69 1.63 -7.19
N ASP A 90 6.27 1.38 -8.37
CA ASP A 90 7.07 0.16 -8.58
C ASP A 90 8.50 0.29 -8.05
N ILE A 91 9.15 1.41 -8.28
CA ILE A 91 10.59 1.58 -8.03
C ILE A 91 10.98 2.87 -7.33
N HIS A 92 10.14 3.89 -7.36
CA HIS A 92 10.45 5.18 -6.78
C HIS A 92 9.80 5.35 -5.42
N ARG A 93 10.57 5.76 -4.44
CA ARG A 93 10.04 6.11 -3.12
C ARG A 93 9.72 7.60 -3.05
N CYS A 94 8.84 7.94 -2.14
CA CYS A 94 8.71 9.30 -1.66
C CYS A 94 9.77 9.54 -0.58
N GLU A 95 10.77 10.39 -0.85
CA GLU A 95 11.87 10.67 0.09
C GLU A 95 11.39 11.25 1.42
N ASN A 96 10.29 11.98 1.40
CA ASN A 96 9.68 12.60 2.56
C ASN A 96 8.53 11.77 3.17
N ALA A 97 8.42 10.48 2.86
CA ALA A 97 7.40 9.63 3.45
C ALA A 97 7.62 9.44 4.95
N ASP A 98 6.55 9.64 5.75
CA ASP A 98 6.54 9.34 7.18
C ASP A 98 6.75 7.84 7.43
N ALA A 99 6.21 6.98 6.54
CA ALA A 99 6.45 5.55 6.55
C ALA A 99 6.49 4.95 5.14
N THR A 100 7.35 3.94 4.95
CA THR A 100 7.50 3.22 3.68
C THR A 100 7.42 1.71 3.92
N LEU A 101 6.60 1.06 3.08
CA LEU A 101 6.51 -0.39 2.98
C LEU A 101 7.03 -0.86 1.62
N CYS A 102 8.04 -1.72 1.64
CA CYS A 102 8.56 -2.38 0.44
C CYS A 102 7.86 -3.74 0.22
N VAL A 103 7.23 -3.92 -0.92
CA VAL A 103 6.53 -5.16 -1.31
C VAL A 103 7.27 -5.83 -2.45
N CYS A 104 7.80 -7.02 -2.20
CA CYS A 104 8.56 -7.79 -3.17
C CYS A 104 7.86 -9.11 -3.50
N ALA A 105 8.06 -9.63 -4.71
CA ALA A 105 7.62 -10.98 -5.07
C ALA A 105 8.79 -11.97 -4.92
N LYS A 106 8.49 -13.18 -4.46
CA LYS A 106 9.47 -14.26 -4.47
C LYS A 106 9.59 -14.81 -5.90
N SER A 107 10.59 -14.38 -6.66
CA SER A 107 11.13 -15.17 -7.75
C SER A 107 12.59 -15.50 -7.46
N LYS A 108 13.05 -16.69 -7.86
CA LYS A 108 14.45 -17.12 -7.60
C LYS A 108 15.49 -16.14 -8.16
N SER A 109 15.15 -15.44 -9.26
CA SER A 109 16.01 -14.43 -9.89
C SER A 109 15.86 -13.04 -9.28
N PHE A 110 14.83 -12.80 -8.47
CA PHE A 110 14.50 -11.48 -7.89
C PHE A 110 15.00 -11.29 -6.46
N LEU A 111 15.25 -12.39 -5.74
CA LEU A 111 15.56 -12.35 -4.31
C LEU A 111 16.96 -11.83 -3.99
N GLY A 112 17.97 -12.19 -4.80
CA GLY A 112 19.35 -11.82 -4.48
C GLY A 112 19.61 -10.32 -4.63
N THR A 113 19.23 -9.76 -5.75
CA THR A 113 19.67 -8.40 -6.14
C THR A 113 18.81 -7.27 -5.53
N LYS A 114 17.53 -7.49 -5.25
CA LYS A 114 16.62 -6.38 -4.89
C LYS A 114 16.34 -6.22 -3.40
N ILE A 115 16.48 -7.25 -2.60
CA ILE A 115 16.39 -7.10 -1.14
C ILE A 115 17.63 -6.37 -0.63
N GLU A 116 18.79 -6.69 -1.17
CA GLU A 116 20.04 -6.00 -0.85
C GLU A 116 19.97 -4.55 -1.29
N GLU A 117 19.52 -4.25 -2.52
CA GLU A 117 19.29 -2.88 -2.99
C GLU A 117 18.31 -2.11 -2.12
N PHE A 118 17.16 -2.71 -1.75
CA PHE A 118 16.22 -2.05 -0.85
C PHE A 118 16.74 -1.98 0.58
N SER A 119 17.56 -2.92 1.03
CA SER A 119 18.17 -2.89 2.37
C SER A 119 19.23 -1.82 2.50
N GLU A 120 19.99 -1.56 1.45
CA GLU A 120 21.00 -0.51 1.40
C GLU A 120 20.38 0.89 1.20
N LYS A 121 19.43 1.01 0.27
CA LYS A 121 18.78 2.30 -0.06
C LYS A 121 17.70 2.71 0.96
N GLU A 122 17.06 1.72 1.62
CA GLU A 122 15.92 1.92 2.52
C GLU A 122 16.08 1.15 3.83
N PRO A 123 17.09 1.43 4.66
CA PRO A 123 17.32 0.67 5.88
C PRO A 123 16.16 0.77 6.88
N LYS A 124 15.38 1.86 6.85
CA LYS A 124 14.25 2.11 7.76
C LYS A 124 12.91 1.60 7.22
N ALA A 125 12.81 1.24 5.95
CA ALA A 125 11.55 0.77 5.37
C ALA A 125 11.20 -0.62 5.88
N PHE A 126 9.93 -0.82 6.25
CA PHE A 126 9.42 -2.14 6.54
C PHE A 126 9.32 -2.96 5.24
N LYS A 127 9.67 -4.24 5.30
CA LYS A 127 9.73 -5.11 4.12
C LYS A 127 8.80 -6.29 4.27
N THR A 128 8.03 -6.55 3.24
CA THR A 128 7.19 -7.75 3.12
C THR A 128 7.41 -8.44 1.78
N PHE A 129 7.16 -9.73 1.74
CA PHE A 129 7.22 -10.53 0.53
C PHE A 129 5.90 -11.22 0.27
N ILE A 130 5.45 -11.13 -0.97
CA ILE A 130 4.36 -11.95 -1.48
C ILE A 130 4.96 -13.19 -2.12
N SER A 131 4.65 -14.37 -1.57
CA SER A 131 5.14 -15.65 -2.06
C SER A 131 4.01 -16.50 -2.61
N ILE A 132 4.23 -17.10 -3.78
CA ILE A 132 3.39 -18.17 -4.33
C ILE A 132 4.03 -19.50 -3.96
N GLY A 133 3.30 -20.38 -3.27
CA GLY A 133 3.79 -21.68 -2.81
C GLY A 133 4.32 -21.68 -1.37
N SER A 134 5.21 -22.60 -1.03
CA SER A 134 5.69 -22.79 0.35
C SER A 134 6.63 -21.67 0.80
N ILE A 135 6.52 -21.32 2.08
CA ILE A 135 7.37 -20.32 2.73
C ILE A 135 8.34 -21.03 3.67
N ASN A 136 9.64 -20.83 3.47
CA ASN A 136 10.65 -21.26 4.45
C ASN A 136 10.80 -20.20 5.54
N LYS A 137 10.15 -20.41 6.70
CA LYS A 137 10.13 -19.46 7.81
C LYS A 137 11.51 -19.10 8.37
N LYS A 138 12.52 -20.00 8.27
CA LYS A 138 13.88 -19.72 8.74
C LYS A 138 14.58 -18.69 7.86
N GLU A 139 14.46 -18.87 6.54
CA GLU A 139 15.05 -17.98 5.53
C GLU A 139 14.54 -16.54 5.70
N TRP A 140 13.23 -16.38 5.90
CA TRP A 140 12.61 -15.06 6.04
C TRP A 140 12.94 -14.37 7.36
N LYS A 141 13.07 -15.10 8.46
CA LYS A 141 13.51 -14.54 9.75
C LYS A 141 14.92 -13.97 9.66
N THR A 142 15.82 -14.64 8.93
CA THR A 142 17.19 -14.16 8.74
C THR A 142 17.24 -12.86 7.95
N LEU A 143 16.30 -12.65 7.02
CA LEU A 143 16.22 -11.44 6.22
C LEU A 143 15.45 -10.31 6.89
N GLY A 144 14.87 -10.53 8.08
CA GLY A 144 14.06 -9.51 8.79
C GLY A 144 12.79 -9.13 8.04
N VAL A 145 12.20 -10.07 7.28
CA VAL A 145 11.09 -9.82 6.37
C VAL A 145 9.86 -10.61 6.79
N MET A 146 8.68 -10.01 6.67
CA MET A 146 7.41 -10.68 6.94
C MET A 146 6.83 -11.23 5.64
N PRO A 147 6.78 -12.57 5.45
CA PRO A 147 6.23 -13.16 4.24
C PRO A 147 4.71 -13.19 4.28
N ILE A 148 4.08 -12.92 3.14
CA ILE A 148 2.66 -13.13 2.88
C ILE A 148 2.50 -14.20 1.81
N LEU A 149 1.76 -15.26 2.10
CA LEU A 149 1.45 -16.29 1.13
C LEU A 149 0.32 -15.85 0.20
N TRP A 150 0.54 -15.90 -1.10
CA TRP A 150 -0.53 -15.72 -2.08
C TRP A 150 -1.49 -16.91 -2.06
N THR A 151 -2.75 -16.67 -1.77
CA THR A 151 -3.79 -17.71 -1.68
C THR A 151 -4.97 -17.38 -2.59
N PRO A 152 -5.77 -18.37 -3.02
CA PRO A 152 -7.00 -18.11 -3.78
C PRO A 152 -7.97 -17.15 -3.07
N ALA A 153 -8.10 -17.27 -1.75
CA ALA A 153 -8.97 -16.37 -0.97
C ALA A 153 -8.50 -14.90 -1.03
N ARG A 154 -7.19 -14.65 -1.04
CA ARG A 154 -6.61 -13.32 -1.17
C ARG A 154 -6.82 -12.74 -2.58
N PHE A 155 -6.72 -13.59 -3.60
CA PHE A 155 -7.06 -13.19 -4.97
C PHE A 155 -8.55 -12.83 -5.10
N THR A 156 -9.43 -13.66 -4.52
CA THR A 156 -10.88 -13.41 -4.51
C THR A 156 -11.20 -12.07 -3.86
N TYR A 157 -10.53 -11.71 -2.76
CA TYR A 157 -10.69 -10.41 -2.10
C TYR A 157 -10.42 -9.22 -3.06
N ILE A 158 -9.30 -9.26 -3.79
CA ILE A 158 -8.98 -8.22 -4.77
C ILE A 158 -10.06 -8.15 -5.85
N TYR A 159 -10.39 -9.29 -6.42
CA TYR A 159 -11.41 -9.40 -7.47
C TYR A 159 -12.77 -8.84 -7.03
N GLU A 160 -13.22 -9.19 -5.82
CA GLU A 160 -14.48 -8.68 -5.28
C GLU A 160 -14.46 -7.16 -5.06
N CYS A 161 -13.36 -6.58 -4.63
CA CYS A 161 -13.23 -5.13 -4.53
C CYS A 161 -13.41 -4.47 -5.90
N GLU A 162 -12.77 -5.01 -6.92
CA GLU A 162 -12.80 -4.47 -8.28
C GLU A 162 -14.16 -4.65 -8.97
N GLU A 163 -14.79 -5.81 -8.82
CA GLU A 163 -16.12 -6.07 -9.37
C GLU A 163 -17.20 -5.18 -8.75
N ARG A 164 -17.14 -5.02 -7.42
CA ARG A 164 -18.13 -4.22 -6.69
C ARG A 164 -17.82 -2.72 -6.72
N LYS A 165 -16.66 -2.32 -7.25
CA LYS A 165 -16.18 -0.92 -7.20
C LYS A 165 -16.24 -0.36 -5.77
N THR A 166 -15.75 -1.14 -4.82
CA THR A 166 -15.74 -0.78 -3.40
C THR A 166 -14.64 -1.52 -2.64
N LEU A 167 -14.17 -0.93 -1.56
CA LEU A 167 -13.28 -1.59 -0.63
C LEU A 167 -14.12 -2.38 0.38
N ILE A 168 -13.96 -3.70 0.40
CA ILE A 168 -14.74 -4.57 1.29
C ILE A 168 -14.00 -4.87 2.60
N PRO A 169 -14.71 -5.23 3.69
CA PRO A 169 -14.09 -5.67 4.93
C PRO A 169 -13.15 -6.86 4.72
N PHE A 170 -12.08 -6.93 5.49
CA PHE A 170 -11.10 -8.02 5.43
C PHE A 170 -10.71 -8.54 6.82
N HIS A 171 -10.28 -9.81 6.88
CA HIS A 171 -10.00 -10.50 8.16
C HIS A 171 -8.65 -11.20 8.18
N ASP A 172 -7.77 -10.88 7.26
CA ASP A 172 -6.48 -11.55 7.11
C ASP A 172 -5.48 -11.02 8.15
N LYS A 173 -5.12 -11.88 9.11
CA LYS A 173 -4.21 -11.54 10.21
C LYS A 173 -2.79 -11.21 9.74
N GLU A 174 -2.29 -11.86 8.67
CA GLU A 174 -0.95 -11.61 8.16
C GLU A 174 -0.89 -10.23 7.49
N ILE A 175 -1.89 -9.89 6.70
CA ILE A 175 -2.01 -8.56 6.08
C ILE A 175 -2.17 -7.47 7.15
N LEU A 176 -3.04 -7.69 8.13
CA LEU A 176 -3.21 -6.76 9.26
C LEU A 176 -1.91 -6.55 10.03
N ASN A 177 -1.13 -7.61 10.24
CA ASN A 177 0.18 -7.50 10.88
C ASN A 177 1.16 -6.66 10.05
N VAL A 178 1.19 -6.84 8.73
CA VAL A 178 2.04 -6.04 7.84
C VAL A 178 1.65 -4.57 7.89
N ILE A 179 0.36 -4.26 7.74
CA ILE A 179 -0.16 -2.89 7.81
C ILE A 179 0.13 -2.29 9.19
N GLY A 180 -0.13 -3.05 10.25
CA GLY A 180 0.13 -2.60 11.62
C GLY A 180 1.60 -2.29 11.86
N THR A 181 2.49 -3.18 11.47
CA THR A 181 3.94 -2.96 11.67
C THR A 181 4.46 -1.77 10.86
N ALA A 182 3.95 -1.59 9.63
CA ALA A 182 4.40 -0.53 8.75
C ALA A 182 3.83 0.85 9.09
N PHE A 183 2.56 0.95 9.52
CA PHE A 183 1.82 2.21 9.47
C PHE A 183 1.04 2.60 10.74
N LEU A 184 0.94 1.74 11.78
CA LEU A 184 0.11 2.06 12.97
C LEU A 184 0.43 3.39 13.63
N LYS A 185 1.73 3.74 13.70
CA LYS A 185 2.18 4.98 14.30
C LYS A 185 1.66 6.20 13.52
N GLU A 186 1.79 6.15 12.20
CA GLU A 186 1.41 7.23 11.30
C GLU A 186 -0.12 7.37 11.19
N LEU A 187 -0.83 6.25 11.25
CA LEU A 187 -2.30 6.22 11.31
C LEU A 187 -2.86 6.69 12.65
N ASN A 188 -2.02 6.76 13.68
CA ASN A 188 -2.41 7.11 15.05
C ASN A 188 -3.56 6.25 15.60
N ILE A 189 -3.52 4.95 15.30
CA ILE A 189 -4.51 3.97 15.78
C ILE A 189 -3.85 2.83 16.55
N THR A 190 -4.64 2.15 17.38
CA THR A 190 -4.18 0.96 18.11
C THR A 190 -4.35 -0.32 17.26
N PRO A 191 -3.62 -1.41 17.57
CA PRO A 191 -3.86 -2.71 16.93
C PRO A 191 -5.31 -3.19 17.08
N LYS A 192 -5.96 -2.88 18.22
CA LYS A 192 -7.38 -3.18 18.45
C LYS A 192 -8.29 -2.40 17.51
N THR A 193 -8.01 -1.11 17.32
CA THR A 193 -8.75 -0.24 16.39
C THR A 193 -8.57 -0.72 14.96
N LEU A 194 -7.33 -1.07 14.54
CA LEU A 194 -7.05 -1.62 13.23
C LEU A 194 -7.91 -2.86 12.94
N LEU A 195 -7.97 -3.80 13.90
CA LEU A 195 -8.78 -5.01 13.76
C LEU A 195 -10.28 -4.70 13.73
N GLN A 196 -10.75 -3.68 14.44
CA GLN A 196 -12.17 -3.28 14.44
C GLN A 196 -12.55 -2.63 13.11
N VAL A 197 -11.72 -1.71 12.63
CA VAL A 197 -11.94 -0.99 11.37
C VAL A 197 -11.91 -1.94 10.18
N SER A 198 -10.98 -2.89 10.13
CA SER A 198 -10.89 -3.86 9.04
C SER A 198 -12.17 -4.68 8.80
N LYS A 199 -13.01 -4.82 9.83
CA LYS A 199 -14.26 -5.59 9.78
C LYS A 199 -15.51 -4.76 9.46
N ARG A 200 -15.41 -3.44 9.46
CA ARG A 200 -16.54 -2.56 9.19
C ARG A 200 -16.82 -2.48 7.69
N LYS A 201 -18.08 -2.33 7.34
CA LYS A 201 -18.46 -1.96 5.97
C LYS A 201 -18.32 -0.46 5.80
N LEU A 202 -17.80 -0.04 4.65
CA LEU A 202 -17.85 1.34 4.20
C LEU A 202 -19.25 1.62 3.68
N ASN A 203 -19.82 2.73 4.04
CA ASN A 203 -21.17 3.17 3.61
C ASN A 203 -21.11 3.77 2.21
#